data_108a5663fbd72e629ed859f124356c2b
#
_entry.id   108a5663fbd72e629ed859f124356c2b
#
_cell.length_a   1.000
_cell.length_b   1.000
_cell.length_c   1.000
_cell.angle_alpha   90.00
_cell.angle_beta   90.00
_cell.angle_gamma   90.00
#
_symmetry.space_group_name_H-M   'P 1'
#
loop_
_entity.id
_entity.type
_entity.pdbx_description
1 polymer ?
#
loop_
_entity_poly.entity_id
_entity_poly.type
_entity_poly.pdbx_seq_one_letter_code
_entity_poly.pdbx_strand_id
1 'polypeptide(L)' 'MNQLDFMTEVLQDFCESHSIECMSADDILYADDNKLTLYERDWLSNYIAVWDSIVDN' A
#
# COMPACT_ATOMS: atom_id res chain seq x y z
N MET A 1 1.74 16.20 11.10
CA MET A 1 1.51 15.24 9.99
C MET A 1 0.15 14.60 10.18
N ASN A 2 -0.72 14.59 9.19
CA ASN A 2 -2.02 13.94 9.31
C ASN A 2 -1.89 12.43 9.00
N GLN A 3 -2.98 11.68 9.24
CA GLN A 3 -2.96 10.23 9.07
C GLN A 3 -2.68 9.81 7.64
N LEU A 4 -3.22 10.54 6.66
CA LEU A 4 -3.01 10.19 5.25
C LEU A 4 -1.58 10.41 4.81
N ASP A 5 -0.93 11.46 5.30
CA ASP A 5 0.49 11.69 5.02
C ASP A 5 1.35 10.57 5.59
N PHE A 6 1.05 10.15 6.82
CA PHE A 6 1.74 9.04 7.44
C PHE A 6 1.55 7.74 6.63
N MET A 7 0.33 7.47 6.20
CA MET A 7 0.03 6.29 5.38
C MET A 7 0.80 6.31 4.07
N THR A 8 0.91 7.49 3.45
CA THR A 8 1.66 7.64 2.21
C THR A 8 3.14 7.30 2.41
N GLU A 9 3.73 7.77 3.51
CA GLU A 9 5.12 7.45 3.82
C GLU A 9 5.32 5.96 4.07
N VAL A 10 4.39 5.32 4.77
CA VAL A 10 4.46 3.88 5.04
C VAL A 10 4.43 3.11 3.72
N LEU A 11 3.58 3.50 2.78
CA LEU A 11 3.52 2.84 1.48
C LEU A 11 4.81 3.03 0.69
N GLN A 12 5.39 4.24 0.72
CA GLN A 12 6.67 4.49 0.05
C GLN A 12 7.77 3.61 0.60
N ASP A 13 7.85 3.49 1.93
CA ASP A 13 8.83 2.62 2.58
C ASP A 13 8.64 1.16 2.17
N PHE A 14 7.39 0.71 2.11
CA PHE A 14 7.08 -0.64 1.67
C PHE A 14 7.57 -0.88 0.25
N CYS A 15 7.27 0.04 -0.66
CA CYS A 15 7.67 -0.08 -2.06
C CYS A 15 9.20 -0.11 -2.21
N GLU A 16 9.90 0.74 -1.48
CA GLU A 16 11.35 0.77 -1.50
C GLU A 16 11.95 -0.53 -0.97
N SER A 17 11.40 -1.04 0.13
CA SER A 17 11.89 -2.27 0.77
C SER A 17 11.71 -3.49 -0.12
N HIS A 18 10.69 -3.48 -0.96
CA HIS A 18 10.37 -4.62 -1.83
C HIS A 18 10.74 -4.39 -3.29
N SER A 19 11.43 -3.29 -3.58
CA SER A 19 11.86 -2.94 -4.95
C SER A 19 10.69 -2.86 -5.92
N ILE A 20 9.58 -2.32 -5.45
CA ILE A 20 8.36 -2.14 -6.24
C ILE A 20 8.24 -0.67 -6.64
N GLU A 21 7.83 -0.41 -7.88
CA GLU A 21 7.58 0.96 -8.32
C GLU A 21 6.47 1.58 -7.46
N CYS A 22 6.71 2.81 -6.97
CA CYS A 22 5.77 3.47 -6.09
C CYS A 22 4.54 3.96 -6.87
N MET A 23 3.39 3.41 -6.51
CA MET A 23 2.09 3.78 -7.08
C MET A 23 1.04 3.58 -5.99
N SER A 24 -0.23 3.82 -6.29
CA SER A 24 -1.27 3.61 -5.28
C SER A 24 -1.33 2.14 -4.85
N ALA A 25 -1.79 1.90 -3.61
CA ALA A 25 -1.84 0.53 -3.08
C ALA A 25 -2.73 -0.38 -3.94
N ASP A 26 -3.84 0.15 -4.45
CA ASP A 26 -4.71 -0.61 -5.35
C ASP A 26 -3.97 -1.05 -6.61
N ASP A 27 -3.23 -0.13 -7.21
CA ASP A 27 -2.49 -0.41 -8.43
C ASP A 27 -1.40 -1.46 -8.19
N ILE A 28 -0.73 -1.37 -7.04
CA ILE A 28 0.30 -2.34 -6.68
C ILE A 28 -0.32 -3.73 -6.49
N LEU A 29 -1.43 -3.79 -5.77
CA LEU A 29 -2.08 -5.06 -5.44
C LEU A 29 -2.59 -5.79 -6.67
N TYR A 30 -3.12 -5.05 -7.64
CA TYR A 30 -3.73 -5.64 -8.83
C TYR A 30 -2.81 -5.69 -10.04
N ALA A 31 -1.57 -5.23 -9.90
CA ALA A 31 -0.59 -5.30 -10.99
C ALA A 31 -0.02 -6.71 -11.08
N ASP A 32 -0.25 -7.38 -12.21
CA ASP A 32 0.20 -8.76 -12.41
C ASP A 32 1.73 -8.87 -12.43
N ASP A 33 2.41 -7.81 -12.79
CA ASP A 33 3.87 -7.81 -12.96
C ASP A 33 4.64 -7.86 -11.63
N ASN A 34 4.01 -7.50 -10.53
CA ASN A 34 4.70 -7.35 -9.25
C ASN A 34 5.00 -8.68 -8.56
N LYS A 35 4.27 -9.75 -8.91
CA LYS A 35 4.50 -11.10 -8.36
C LYS A 35 4.58 -11.10 -6.83
N LEU A 36 3.58 -10.49 -6.21
CA LEU A 36 3.56 -10.31 -4.76
C LEU A 36 3.42 -11.64 -4.03
N THR A 37 4.10 -11.75 -2.89
CA THR A 37 3.90 -12.88 -1.97
C THR A 37 2.55 -12.75 -1.28
N LEU A 38 2.09 -13.82 -0.63
CA LEU A 38 0.86 -13.77 0.15
C LEU A 38 0.95 -12.75 1.28
N TYR A 39 2.11 -12.64 1.91
CA TYR A 39 2.34 -11.64 2.95
C TYR A 39 2.17 -10.21 2.42
N GLU A 40 2.76 -9.94 1.26
CA GLU A 40 2.68 -8.61 0.64
C GLU A 40 1.26 -8.27 0.24
N ARG A 41 0.52 -9.23 -0.32
CA ARG A 41 -0.88 -9.03 -0.68
C ARG A 41 -1.74 -8.75 0.53
N ASP A 42 -1.52 -9.49 1.61
CA ASP A 42 -2.25 -9.30 2.86
C ASP A 42 -1.97 -7.92 3.45
N TRP A 43 -0.70 -7.52 3.45
CA TRP A 43 -0.29 -6.20 3.93
C TRP A 43 -0.98 -5.09 3.15
N LEU A 44 -1.00 -5.19 1.82
CA LEU A 44 -1.64 -4.19 0.97
C LEU A 44 -3.14 -4.15 1.16
N SER A 45 -3.79 -5.31 1.31
CA SER A 45 -5.22 -5.36 1.57
C SER A 45 -5.58 -4.66 2.87
N ASN A 46 -4.80 -4.89 3.92
CA ASN A 46 -4.99 -4.22 5.20
C ASN A 46 -4.73 -2.71 5.09
N TYR A 47 -3.70 -2.33 4.36
CA TYR A 47 -3.39 -0.92 4.11
C TYR A 47 -4.57 -0.22 3.45
N ILE A 48 -5.12 -0.82 2.41
CA ILE A 48 -6.26 -0.25 1.66
C ILE A 48 -7.47 -0.10 2.58
N ALA A 49 -7.76 -1.11 3.40
CA ALA A 49 -8.89 -1.07 4.32
C ALA A 49 -8.74 0.07 5.34
N VAL A 50 -7.54 0.27 5.87
CA VAL A 50 -7.26 1.35 6.81
C VAL A 50 -7.39 2.70 6.11
N TRP A 51 -6.83 2.82 4.92
CA TRP A 51 -6.92 4.05 4.13
C TRP A 51 -8.37 4.45 3.88
N ASP A 52 -9.17 3.50 3.42
CA ASP A 52 -10.59 3.75 3.14
C ASP A 52 -11.34 4.17 4.40
N SER A 53 -11.03 3.57 5.53
CA SER A 53 -11.64 3.92 6.81
C SER A 53 -11.32 5.35 7.21
N ILE A 54 -10.10 5.80 6.97
CA ILE A 54 -9.69 7.18 7.28
C ILE A 54 -10.39 8.18 6.35
N VAL A 55 -10.45 7.85 5.07
CA VAL A 55 -11.05 8.74 4.06
C VAL A 55 -12.55 8.85 4.24
N ASP A 56 -13.22 7.75 4.60
CA ASP A 56 -14.68 7.71 4.74
C ASP A 56 -15.18 8.41 6.03
N ASN A 57 -14.29 8.69 6.95
CA ASN A 57 -14.66 9.47 8.12
C ASN A 57 -14.60 10.97 7.77
#